data_2f9def51fd21291d6851632fe518a20f
#
_entry.id   2f9def51fd21291d6851632fe518a20f
#
_cell.length_a   1.000
_cell.length_b   1.000
_cell.length_c   1.000
_cell.angle_alpha   90.00
_cell.angle_beta   90.00
_cell.angle_gamma   90.00
#
_symmetry.space_group_name_H-M   'P 1'
#
loop_
_entity.id
_entity.type
_entity.pdbx_description
1 polymer ?
#
loop_
_entity_poly.entity_id
_entity_poly.type
_entity_poly.pdbx_seq_one_letter_code
_entity_poly.pdbx_strand_id
1 'polypeptide(L)'
;LQKIAALLSALCLLMGAFPAMAADVGGVAVQSAALTTQSAPLNGMVRVWLSSLGSPSRLDLTVAGSYSLGGDLSRSFSSGTSLTVNFNSASGQLTLSQNGVVIYMGGDFSLRRHSTSGVNGIMIAQARESGNPYPGDLSFQAVRQSSGNYKLYVIAHVYIEDYLYGVVPYEMGNSSNVEALKAQAVAARTYTVRMMSRRASNRYDVVDTTSDQVYRGTPSGNANCVTAIDSTRGIVLQYGGEYVMTYYSASNGGQTESAPHGVGSGAYAYFTVKDDPFDYGNPGSTVKKKTVYKDLTAASNPSGLISLLGRKAAAQMGQSGVTPVSLQSVTPHTPKYEAPSRLYTKMDFELTARTASGSLQTVTVTCDIFSELESMLGMSIQSAKNELWSVEETASGFSLQARRYG
;
A
#
# COMPACT_ATOMS: atom_id res chain seq x y z
N LEU A 1 10.03 13.04 10.99
CA LEU A 1 9.14 12.82 12.16
C LEU A 1 7.68 12.47 11.79
N GLN A 2 7.31 12.42 10.50
CA GLN A 2 5.90 12.45 10.08
C GLN A 2 5.30 11.13 9.54
N LYS A 3 6.04 10.01 9.57
CA LYS A 3 5.54 8.72 9.03
C LYS A 3 5.50 7.58 10.06
N ILE A 4 5.55 7.86 11.35
CA ILE A 4 5.85 6.87 12.40
C ILE A 4 4.61 6.14 12.96
N ALA A 5 3.41 6.67 12.79
CA ALA A 5 2.25 6.20 13.55
C ALA A 5 1.54 4.96 12.98
N ALA A 6 1.61 4.73 11.69
CA ALA A 6 0.75 3.71 11.05
C ALA A 6 1.23 2.25 11.17
N LEU A 7 2.44 1.99 11.65
CA LEU A 7 3.01 0.63 11.68
C LEU A 7 3.00 -0.06 13.05
N LEU A 8 2.70 0.65 14.12
CA LEU A 8 2.71 0.06 15.48
C LEU A 8 1.60 -0.97 15.71
N SER A 9 0.51 -0.92 14.95
CA SER A 9 -0.57 -1.91 15.06
C SER A 9 -0.20 -3.32 14.57
N ALA A 10 0.75 -3.44 13.66
CA ALA A 10 1.24 -4.74 13.22
C ALA A 10 2.26 -5.36 14.20
N LEU A 11 2.93 -4.54 15.01
CA LEU A 11 4.02 -4.98 15.88
C LEU A 11 3.53 -5.42 17.28
N CYS A 12 2.40 -4.93 17.79
CA CYS A 12 1.82 -5.39 19.06
C CYS A 12 1.43 -6.88 19.06
N LEU A 13 1.42 -7.53 17.90
CA LEU A 13 1.19 -8.97 17.77
C LEU A 13 2.45 -9.84 17.96
N LEU A 14 3.65 -9.24 18.01
CA LEU A 14 4.90 -9.97 18.03
C LEU A 14 5.52 -10.19 19.43
N MET A 15 5.00 -9.51 20.45
CA MET A 15 5.58 -9.64 21.81
C MET A 15 4.49 -9.83 22.87
N GLY A 16 3.97 -11.04 22.99
CA GLY A 16 3.10 -11.37 24.10
C GLY A 16 2.35 -12.68 23.91
N ALA A 17 2.95 -13.78 24.33
CA ALA A 17 2.18 -14.96 24.68
C ALA A 17 1.37 -14.65 25.93
N PHE A 18 0.12 -14.17 25.82
CA PHE A 18 -0.84 -14.20 26.90
C PHE A 18 -1.64 -15.49 26.79
N PRO A 19 -1.78 -16.26 27.88
CA PRO A 19 -2.66 -17.42 27.87
C PRO A 19 -4.10 -16.95 27.70
N ALA A 20 -4.76 -17.43 26.65
CA ALA A 20 -6.18 -17.26 26.47
C ALA A 20 -6.91 -18.04 27.59
N MET A 21 -7.61 -17.35 28.46
CA MET A 21 -8.64 -17.98 29.30
C MET A 21 -9.79 -18.41 28.38
N ALA A 22 -9.94 -19.71 28.20
CA ALA A 22 -11.07 -20.32 27.51
C ALA A 22 -12.31 -20.22 28.38
N ALA A 23 -13.34 -19.52 27.92
CA ALA A 23 -14.71 -19.73 28.40
C ALA A 23 -15.26 -20.91 27.59
N ASP A 24 -15.58 -21.97 28.31
CA ASP A 24 -16.15 -23.21 27.79
C ASP A 24 -17.62 -22.97 27.37
N VAL A 25 -17.87 -22.95 26.06
CA VAL A 25 -19.20 -23.11 25.48
C VAL A 25 -19.06 -24.18 24.41
N GLY A 26 -19.64 -25.35 24.66
CA GLY A 26 -19.54 -26.55 23.83
C GLY A 26 -19.85 -26.31 22.37
N GLY A 27 -18.86 -26.49 21.53
CA GLY A 27 -18.94 -26.46 20.08
C GLY A 27 -17.54 -26.59 19.49
N VAL A 28 -17.38 -27.54 18.62
CA VAL A 28 -16.21 -27.89 17.80
C VAL A 28 -15.06 -26.91 17.89
N ALA A 29 -13.97 -27.31 18.54
CA ALA A 29 -12.73 -26.55 18.61
C ALA A 29 -12.15 -26.34 17.21
N VAL A 30 -12.43 -25.21 16.60
CA VAL A 30 -11.64 -24.71 15.48
C VAL A 30 -10.29 -24.29 16.06
N GLN A 31 -9.27 -25.12 15.88
CA GLN A 31 -7.90 -24.72 16.18
C GLN A 31 -7.60 -23.48 15.34
N SER A 32 -7.64 -22.31 15.96
CA SER A 32 -7.20 -21.08 15.31
C SER A 32 -5.70 -21.19 15.13
N ALA A 33 -5.22 -21.36 13.90
CA ALA A 33 -3.81 -21.31 13.60
C ALA A 33 -3.27 -19.96 14.03
N ALA A 34 -2.21 -19.96 14.84
CA ALA A 34 -1.55 -18.73 15.29
C ALA A 34 -0.59 -18.21 14.19
N LEU A 35 -0.42 -16.90 14.13
CA LEU A 35 0.68 -16.30 13.37
C LEU A 35 2.02 -16.76 13.98
N THR A 36 2.90 -17.26 13.14
CA THR A 36 4.25 -17.70 13.56
C THR A 36 5.33 -16.95 12.80
N THR A 37 6.52 -16.85 13.39
CA THR A 37 7.72 -16.39 12.70
C THR A 37 8.56 -17.59 12.29
N GLN A 38 9.15 -17.52 11.10
CA GLN A 38 10.05 -18.54 10.58
C GLN A 38 11.23 -17.86 9.87
N SER A 39 12.38 -18.56 9.80
CA SER A 39 13.48 -18.11 8.98
C SER A 39 13.16 -18.32 7.50
N ALA A 40 13.29 -17.26 6.69
CA ALA A 40 13.22 -17.37 5.24
C ALA A 40 14.43 -18.15 4.70
N PRO A 41 14.32 -18.81 3.54
CA PRO A 41 15.48 -19.35 2.86
C PRO A 41 16.39 -18.18 2.45
N LEU A 42 17.48 -17.97 3.20
CA LEU A 42 18.41 -16.84 3.04
C LEU A 42 19.14 -16.83 1.68
N ASN A 43 19.11 -17.93 0.95
CA ASN A 43 19.75 -18.09 -0.37
C ASN A 43 18.80 -17.74 -1.53
N GLY A 44 17.60 -17.25 -1.25
CA GLY A 44 16.64 -16.91 -2.27
C GLY A 44 17.02 -15.63 -3.01
N MET A 45 17.15 -15.72 -4.34
CA MET A 45 17.26 -14.54 -5.21
C MET A 45 15.87 -14.17 -5.70
N VAL A 46 15.46 -12.93 -5.41
CA VAL A 46 14.22 -12.36 -5.96
C VAL A 46 14.49 -11.83 -7.36
N ARG A 47 13.56 -12.10 -8.28
CA ARG A 47 13.57 -11.60 -9.65
C ARG A 47 12.69 -10.35 -9.71
N VAL A 48 13.30 -9.18 -9.81
CA VAL A 48 12.62 -7.89 -9.81
C VAL A 48 12.56 -7.35 -11.24
N TRP A 49 11.38 -7.29 -11.82
CA TRP A 49 11.22 -6.59 -13.10
C TRP A 49 11.25 -5.08 -12.86
N LEU A 50 12.25 -4.40 -13.43
CA LEU A 50 12.38 -2.94 -13.39
C LEU A 50 11.41 -2.31 -14.39
N SER A 51 10.12 -2.46 -14.10
CA SER A 51 9.01 -2.04 -14.96
C SER A 51 8.90 -0.53 -15.08
N SER A 52 9.43 0.19 -14.10
CA SER A 52 9.49 1.66 -14.09
C SER A 52 10.38 2.23 -15.19
N LEU A 53 11.31 1.44 -15.73
CA LEU A 53 12.11 1.82 -16.90
C LEU A 53 11.28 1.87 -18.19
N GLY A 54 10.09 1.28 -18.20
CA GLY A 54 9.30 1.12 -19.42
C GLY A 54 9.94 0.08 -20.35
N SER A 55 10.11 0.45 -21.60
CA SER A 55 10.83 -0.37 -22.62
C SER A 55 11.64 0.57 -23.51
N PRO A 56 12.69 1.21 -22.97
CA PRO A 56 13.47 2.18 -23.72
C PRO A 56 14.27 1.50 -24.82
N SER A 57 14.49 2.21 -25.91
CA SER A 57 15.36 1.72 -27.02
C SER A 57 16.84 1.77 -26.66
N ARG A 58 17.20 2.52 -25.59
CA ARG A 58 18.57 2.66 -25.10
C ARG A 58 18.59 2.74 -23.58
N LEU A 59 19.59 2.06 -22.99
CA LEU A 59 19.97 2.19 -21.59
C LEU A 59 21.47 2.44 -21.49
N ASP A 60 21.84 3.42 -20.68
CA ASP A 60 23.23 3.73 -20.37
C ASP A 60 23.51 3.26 -18.93
N LEU A 61 24.50 2.41 -18.79
CA LEU A 61 24.85 1.70 -17.58
C LEU A 61 26.24 2.10 -17.10
N THR A 62 26.41 2.19 -15.79
CA THR A 62 27.73 2.31 -15.16
C THR A 62 27.91 1.20 -14.14
N VAL A 63 28.98 0.45 -14.29
CA VAL A 63 29.32 -0.65 -13.38
C VAL A 63 29.86 -0.09 -12.06
N ALA A 64 29.28 -0.51 -10.93
CA ALA A 64 29.81 -0.26 -9.59
C ALA A 64 30.22 -1.60 -8.99
N GLY A 65 31.49 -1.91 -9.10
CA GLY A 65 32.06 -3.20 -8.70
C GLY A 65 32.65 -4.00 -9.87
N SER A 66 32.43 -5.29 -9.91
CA SER A 66 32.97 -6.18 -10.96
C SER A 66 31.87 -7.10 -11.51
N TYR A 67 31.75 -7.11 -12.83
CA TYR A 67 30.73 -7.86 -13.58
C TYR A 67 31.34 -8.56 -14.78
N SER A 68 30.62 -9.51 -15.34
CA SER A 68 30.93 -10.12 -16.63
C SER A 68 29.69 -10.35 -17.49
N LEU A 69 29.87 -10.41 -18.80
CA LEU A 69 28.83 -10.75 -19.74
C LEU A 69 28.52 -12.26 -19.65
N GLY A 70 27.30 -12.60 -19.23
CA GLY A 70 26.83 -13.99 -19.11
C GLY A 70 27.60 -14.87 -18.11
N GLY A 71 28.52 -14.29 -17.33
CA GLY A 71 29.41 -15.04 -16.44
C GLY A 71 30.76 -15.41 -17.09
N ASP A 72 31.00 -15.00 -18.33
CA ASP A 72 32.28 -15.19 -19.03
C ASP A 72 33.33 -14.22 -18.48
N LEU A 73 34.27 -14.73 -17.71
CA LEU A 73 35.31 -13.91 -17.07
C LEU A 73 36.28 -13.24 -18.07
N SER A 74 36.36 -13.76 -19.32
CA SER A 74 37.12 -13.09 -20.40
C SER A 74 36.48 -11.77 -20.85
N ARG A 75 35.18 -11.60 -20.55
CA ARG A 75 34.37 -10.40 -20.83
C ARG A 75 33.98 -9.68 -19.56
N SER A 76 34.97 -9.31 -18.75
CA SER A 76 34.75 -8.68 -17.45
C SER A 76 34.76 -7.16 -17.55
N PHE A 77 34.00 -6.51 -16.65
CA PHE A 77 33.87 -5.09 -16.52
C PHE A 77 34.17 -4.68 -15.09
N SER A 78 35.13 -3.76 -14.93
CA SER A 78 35.51 -3.20 -13.64
C SER A 78 34.63 -2.01 -13.26
N SER A 79 34.71 -1.59 -12.01
CA SER A 79 34.05 -0.37 -11.52
C SER A 79 34.39 0.85 -12.37
N GLY A 80 33.39 1.66 -12.67
CA GLY A 80 33.47 2.83 -13.54
C GLY A 80 33.30 2.52 -15.04
N THR A 81 33.23 1.24 -15.44
CA THR A 81 32.99 0.90 -16.85
C THR A 81 31.60 1.40 -17.29
N SER A 82 31.57 2.15 -18.39
CA SER A 82 30.34 2.58 -19.06
C SER A 82 29.94 1.61 -20.15
N LEU A 83 28.69 1.18 -20.12
CA LEU A 83 28.11 0.26 -21.10
C LEU A 83 26.82 0.88 -21.68
N THR A 84 26.52 0.58 -22.93
CA THR A 84 25.25 0.99 -23.55
C THR A 84 24.53 -0.25 -24.06
N VAL A 85 23.28 -0.41 -23.66
CA VAL A 85 22.36 -1.41 -24.21
C VAL A 85 21.43 -0.71 -25.20
N ASN A 86 21.37 -1.19 -26.45
CA ASN A 86 20.34 -0.75 -27.39
C ASN A 86 19.37 -1.91 -27.66
N PHE A 87 18.13 -1.55 -27.85
CA PHE A 87 17.03 -2.47 -28.06
C PHE A 87 16.21 -2.07 -29.29
N ASN A 88 15.97 -3.02 -30.18
CA ASN A 88 15.10 -2.85 -31.34
C ASN A 88 13.76 -3.57 -31.09
N SER A 89 12.68 -2.82 -30.91
CA SER A 89 11.37 -3.37 -30.60
C SER A 89 10.72 -4.14 -31.75
N ALA A 90 11.14 -3.90 -33.01
CA ALA A 90 10.59 -4.62 -34.17
C ALA A 90 11.22 -6.02 -34.34
N SER A 91 12.52 -6.13 -34.10
CA SER A 91 13.26 -7.39 -34.29
C SER A 91 13.52 -8.16 -32.99
N GLY A 92 13.42 -7.51 -31.84
CA GLY A 92 13.84 -8.08 -30.56
C GLY A 92 15.36 -8.12 -30.36
N GLN A 93 16.13 -7.52 -31.28
CA GLN A 93 17.59 -7.52 -31.19
C GLN A 93 18.07 -6.61 -30.05
N LEU A 94 19.00 -7.12 -29.25
CA LEU A 94 19.74 -6.42 -28.23
C LEU A 94 21.20 -6.28 -28.65
N THR A 95 21.81 -5.12 -28.38
CA THR A 95 23.26 -4.93 -28.49
C THR A 95 23.80 -4.39 -27.17
N LEU A 96 24.99 -4.84 -26.80
CA LEU A 96 25.77 -4.24 -25.71
C LEU A 96 27.03 -3.63 -26.31
N SER A 97 27.28 -2.39 -25.97
CA SER A 97 28.47 -1.64 -26.43
C SER A 97 29.29 -1.15 -25.25
N GLN A 98 30.62 -1.11 -25.40
CA GLN A 98 31.55 -0.48 -24.50
C GLN A 98 32.37 0.54 -25.28
N ASN A 99 32.44 1.78 -24.84
CA ASN A 99 33.16 2.86 -25.53
C ASN A 99 32.77 2.99 -27.03
N GLY A 100 31.49 2.79 -27.34
CA GLY A 100 30.98 2.84 -28.71
C GLY A 100 31.22 1.60 -29.55
N VAL A 101 32.01 0.63 -29.08
CA VAL A 101 32.24 -0.64 -29.77
C VAL A 101 31.22 -1.67 -29.33
N VAL A 102 30.53 -2.30 -30.29
CA VAL A 102 29.59 -3.40 -30.01
C VAL A 102 30.37 -4.65 -29.60
N ILE A 103 30.13 -5.12 -28.38
CA ILE A 103 30.76 -6.32 -27.80
C ILE A 103 29.81 -7.52 -27.72
N TYR A 104 28.49 -7.28 -27.88
CA TYR A 104 27.46 -8.30 -27.96
C TYR A 104 26.35 -7.83 -28.90
N MET A 105 25.86 -8.76 -29.74
CA MET A 105 24.65 -8.57 -30.54
C MET A 105 23.89 -9.89 -30.59
N GLY A 106 22.61 -9.87 -30.25
CA GLY A 106 21.80 -11.08 -30.20
C GLY A 106 20.44 -10.85 -29.54
N GLY A 107 19.93 -11.91 -28.97
CA GLY A 107 18.72 -11.87 -28.13
C GLY A 107 19.01 -11.53 -26.67
N ASP A 108 18.49 -12.35 -25.77
CA ASP A 108 18.64 -12.13 -24.31
C ASP A 108 20.11 -12.26 -23.87
N PHE A 109 20.51 -11.45 -22.89
CA PHE A 109 21.82 -11.58 -22.24
C PHE A 109 21.73 -11.14 -20.78
N SER A 110 22.79 -11.39 -20.00
CA SER A 110 22.89 -10.95 -18.61
C SER A 110 24.25 -10.35 -18.30
N LEU A 111 24.27 -9.44 -17.33
CA LEU A 111 25.47 -8.96 -16.65
C LEU A 111 25.50 -9.62 -15.28
N ARG A 112 26.53 -10.43 -15.02
CA ARG A 112 26.65 -11.21 -13.79
C ARG A 112 27.66 -10.63 -12.84
N ARG A 113 27.26 -10.45 -11.59
CA ARG A 113 28.06 -9.97 -10.47
C ARG A 113 29.13 -11.01 -10.08
N HIS A 114 30.37 -10.57 -9.88
CA HIS A 114 31.45 -11.49 -9.46
C HIS A 114 31.50 -11.70 -7.95
N SER A 115 31.05 -10.72 -7.14
CA SER A 115 31.08 -10.81 -5.69
C SER A 115 29.80 -10.27 -5.06
N THR A 116 29.41 -10.88 -3.95
CA THR A 116 28.29 -10.42 -3.12
C THR A 116 28.73 -9.49 -2.00
N SER A 117 30.06 -9.33 -1.79
CA SER A 117 30.60 -8.42 -0.80
C SER A 117 30.85 -7.03 -1.39
N GLY A 118 30.67 -5.98 -0.58
CA GLY A 118 30.87 -4.60 -0.97
C GLY A 118 29.79 -4.05 -1.92
N VAL A 119 30.03 -2.87 -2.48
CA VAL A 119 29.13 -2.26 -3.45
C VAL A 119 29.36 -2.89 -4.81
N ASN A 120 28.51 -3.87 -5.15
CA ASN A 120 28.48 -4.50 -6.46
C ASN A 120 27.08 -4.34 -7.05
N GLY A 121 26.91 -3.40 -7.94
CA GLY A 121 25.64 -3.09 -8.59
C GLY A 121 25.86 -2.43 -9.94
N ILE A 122 24.80 -2.16 -10.65
CA ILE A 122 24.82 -1.42 -11.90
C ILE A 122 23.91 -0.20 -11.76
N MET A 123 24.45 0.98 -11.97
CA MET A 123 23.69 2.22 -12.09
C MET A 123 23.10 2.31 -13.49
N ILE A 124 21.83 2.74 -13.58
CA ILE A 124 21.08 2.86 -14.84
C ILE A 124 20.69 4.33 -14.99
N ALA A 125 21.23 5.01 -16.00
CA ALA A 125 21.03 6.45 -16.18
C ALA A 125 19.55 6.83 -16.40
N GLN A 126 18.75 5.95 -16.99
CA GLN A 126 17.33 6.14 -17.23
C GLN A 126 16.45 5.77 -16.03
N ALA A 127 17.02 5.24 -14.95
CA ALA A 127 16.27 4.98 -13.73
C ALA A 127 15.92 6.29 -13.02
N ARG A 128 14.83 6.29 -12.28
CA ARG A 128 14.37 7.46 -11.52
C ARG A 128 15.40 7.97 -10.51
N GLU A 129 16.14 7.04 -9.89
CA GLU A 129 17.25 7.31 -8.99
C GLU A 129 18.53 6.79 -9.65
N SER A 130 19.00 7.51 -10.67
CA SER A 130 20.11 7.08 -11.55
C SER A 130 21.47 6.88 -10.85
N GLY A 131 21.65 7.49 -9.66
CA GLY A 131 22.85 7.32 -8.84
C GLY A 131 22.87 6.09 -7.95
N ASN A 132 21.75 5.38 -7.83
CA ASN A 132 21.68 4.17 -7.00
C ASN A 132 22.13 2.95 -7.78
N PRO A 133 23.05 2.13 -7.25
CA PRO A 133 23.38 0.84 -7.84
C PRO A 133 22.24 -0.16 -7.62
N TYR A 134 21.90 -0.90 -8.65
CA TYR A 134 21.06 -2.09 -8.59
C TYR A 134 21.95 -3.30 -8.33
N PRO A 135 21.97 -3.86 -7.11
CA PRO A 135 22.81 -5.01 -6.77
C PRO A 135 22.29 -6.27 -7.44
N GLY A 136 23.16 -7.29 -7.53
CA GLY A 136 22.80 -8.57 -8.13
C GLY A 136 23.10 -8.63 -9.61
N ASP A 137 22.59 -9.67 -10.28
CA ASP A 137 22.73 -9.81 -11.72
C ASP A 137 21.61 -9.03 -12.42
N LEU A 138 21.89 -8.49 -13.61
CA LEU A 138 20.87 -7.91 -14.47
C LEU A 138 20.71 -8.75 -15.73
N SER A 139 19.48 -9.19 -16.03
CA SER A 139 19.14 -9.79 -17.32
C SER A 139 18.31 -8.85 -18.17
N PHE A 140 18.62 -8.84 -19.46
CA PHE A 140 17.96 -8.06 -20.49
C PHE A 140 17.29 -9.05 -21.44
N GLN A 141 15.97 -8.98 -21.55
CA GLN A 141 15.18 -9.97 -22.30
C GLN A 141 14.23 -9.27 -23.27
N ALA A 142 14.32 -9.68 -24.54
CA ALA A 142 13.42 -9.22 -25.59
C ALA A 142 12.20 -10.14 -25.68
N VAL A 143 11.07 -9.71 -25.15
CA VAL A 143 9.86 -10.54 -25.05
C VAL A 143 8.85 -10.14 -26.12
N ARG A 144 8.53 -11.08 -27.02
CA ARG A 144 7.54 -10.87 -28.08
C ARG A 144 6.15 -10.64 -27.48
N GLN A 145 5.48 -9.61 -27.94
CA GLN A 145 4.12 -9.25 -27.54
C GLN A 145 3.10 -9.79 -28.54
N SER A 146 1.84 -9.81 -28.17
CA SER A 146 0.73 -10.21 -29.06
C SER A 146 0.61 -9.31 -30.29
N SER A 147 1.06 -8.05 -30.21
CA SER A 147 1.14 -7.11 -31.33
C SER A 147 2.19 -7.49 -32.40
N GLY A 148 3.03 -8.48 -32.14
CA GLY A 148 4.14 -8.88 -32.98
C GLY A 148 5.46 -8.18 -32.68
N ASN A 149 5.44 -7.02 -32.04
CA ASN A 149 6.63 -6.30 -31.56
C ASN A 149 7.20 -6.93 -30.30
N TYR A 150 8.39 -6.51 -29.92
CA TYR A 150 9.06 -6.96 -28.71
C TYR A 150 9.05 -5.85 -27.64
N LYS A 151 9.04 -6.26 -26.38
CA LYS A 151 9.20 -5.41 -25.20
C LYS A 151 10.47 -5.81 -24.46
N LEU A 152 11.26 -4.81 -24.06
CA LEU A 152 12.43 -5.03 -23.22
C LEU A 152 12.02 -5.25 -21.76
N TYR A 153 12.42 -6.38 -21.20
CA TYR A 153 12.35 -6.66 -19.77
C TYR A 153 13.76 -6.57 -19.20
N VAL A 154 13.97 -5.67 -18.25
CA VAL A 154 15.18 -5.61 -17.44
C VAL A 154 14.84 -6.21 -16.08
N ILE A 155 15.49 -7.31 -15.71
CA ILE A 155 15.18 -8.05 -14.49
C ILE A 155 16.43 -8.10 -13.63
N ALA A 156 16.33 -7.55 -12.42
CA ALA A 156 17.36 -7.69 -11.40
C ALA A 156 17.15 -9.01 -10.66
N HIS A 157 18.23 -9.78 -10.54
CA HIS A 157 18.30 -11.01 -9.73
C HIS A 157 19.13 -10.67 -8.49
N VAL A 158 18.48 -10.44 -7.38
CA VAL A 158 19.10 -9.86 -6.18
C VAL A 158 18.76 -10.71 -4.95
N TYR A 159 19.71 -10.87 -4.02
CA TYR A 159 19.41 -11.52 -2.75
C TYR A 159 18.36 -10.70 -1.98
N ILE A 160 17.45 -11.41 -1.30
CA ILE A 160 16.30 -10.77 -0.66
C ILE A 160 16.69 -9.66 0.32
N GLU A 161 17.77 -9.83 1.08
CA GLU A 161 18.22 -8.80 2.02
C GLU A 161 18.81 -7.58 1.29
N ASP A 162 19.56 -7.78 0.20
CA ASP A 162 20.04 -6.70 -0.66
C ASP A 162 18.87 -5.95 -1.33
N TYR A 163 17.82 -6.67 -1.71
CA TYR A 163 16.58 -6.08 -2.24
C TYR A 163 15.91 -5.17 -1.20
N LEU A 164 15.85 -5.60 0.07
CA LEU A 164 15.22 -4.83 1.13
C LEU A 164 15.97 -3.52 1.43
N TYR A 165 17.29 -3.44 1.24
CA TYR A 165 18.03 -2.18 1.35
C TYR A 165 17.57 -1.14 0.32
N GLY A 166 16.95 -1.57 -0.77
CA GLY A 166 16.36 -0.70 -1.78
C GLY A 166 14.84 -0.53 -1.67
N VAL A 167 14.17 -1.24 -0.75
CA VAL A 167 12.71 -1.14 -0.52
C VAL A 167 12.40 -0.33 0.73
N VAL A 168 12.91 -0.75 1.89
CA VAL A 168 12.55 -0.16 3.19
C VAL A 168 12.78 1.35 3.26
N PRO A 169 13.89 1.92 2.72
CA PRO A 169 14.10 3.36 2.72
C PRO A 169 13.06 4.14 1.93
N TYR A 170 12.51 3.57 0.85
CA TYR A 170 11.50 4.23 0.02
C TYR A 170 10.10 4.12 0.62
N GLU A 171 9.82 3.04 1.34
CA GLU A 171 8.52 2.85 1.98
C GLU A 171 8.37 3.69 3.25
N MET A 172 9.42 3.83 4.07
CA MET A 172 9.33 4.49 5.37
C MET A 172 10.29 5.68 5.58
N GLY A 173 11.42 5.71 4.87
CA GLY A 173 12.48 6.70 5.09
C GLY A 173 13.36 6.37 6.31
N ASN A 174 14.63 6.78 6.24
CA ASN A 174 15.65 6.44 7.25
C ASN A 174 15.45 7.13 8.62
N SER A 175 14.65 8.20 8.68
CA SER A 175 14.36 8.93 9.92
C SER A 175 13.27 8.29 10.81
N SER A 176 12.65 7.22 10.34
CA SER A 176 11.64 6.49 11.10
C SER A 176 12.26 5.75 12.28
N ASN A 177 11.45 5.47 13.32
CA ASN A 177 11.88 4.70 14.47
C ASN A 177 12.39 3.31 14.03
N VAL A 178 13.51 2.85 14.60
CA VAL A 178 14.15 1.59 14.20
C VAL A 178 13.22 0.39 14.39
N GLU A 179 12.40 0.34 15.44
CA GLU A 179 11.44 -0.76 15.66
C GLU A 179 10.33 -0.75 14.57
N ALA A 180 9.89 0.42 14.14
CA ALA A 180 8.97 0.52 13.02
C ALA A 180 9.62 0.08 11.69
N LEU A 181 10.90 0.42 11.48
CA LEU A 181 11.68 -0.06 10.33
C LEU A 181 11.87 -1.58 10.36
N LYS A 182 12.07 -2.19 11.55
CA LYS A 182 12.12 -3.64 11.71
C LYS A 182 10.80 -4.31 11.30
N ALA A 183 9.67 -3.76 11.73
CA ALA A 183 8.35 -4.25 11.35
C ALA A 183 8.15 -4.17 9.83
N GLN A 184 8.54 -3.05 9.20
CA GLN A 184 8.49 -2.89 7.75
C GLN A 184 9.39 -3.89 7.03
N ALA A 185 10.60 -4.13 7.53
CA ALA A 185 11.53 -5.08 6.94
C ALA A 185 10.95 -6.51 6.97
N VAL A 186 10.34 -6.93 8.10
CA VAL A 186 9.67 -8.23 8.23
C VAL A 186 8.46 -8.31 7.28
N ALA A 187 7.64 -7.26 7.21
CA ALA A 187 6.48 -7.22 6.31
C ALA A 187 6.91 -7.30 4.84
N ALA A 188 7.86 -6.47 4.41
CA ALA A 188 8.35 -6.44 3.04
C ALA A 188 9.03 -7.76 2.65
N ARG A 189 9.82 -8.35 3.53
CA ARG A 189 10.45 -9.68 3.32
C ARG A 189 9.40 -10.76 3.15
N THR A 190 8.40 -10.80 4.03
CA THR A 190 7.32 -11.80 3.98
C THR A 190 6.53 -11.68 2.67
N TYR A 191 6.16 -10.47 2.27
CA TYR A 191 5.53 -10.22 0.97
C TYR A 191 6.37 -10.78 -0.18
N THR A 192 7.65 -10.43 -0.21
CA THR A 192 8.58 -10.85 -1.27
C THR A 192 8.69 -12.36 -1.35
N VAL A 193 8.93 -13.06 -0.23
CA VAL A 193 9.03 -14.54 -0.19
C VAL A 193 7.73 -15.18 -0.67
N ARG A 194 6.58 -14.64 -0.26
CA ARG A 194 5.28 -15.09 -0.73
C ARG A 194 5.14 -14.94 -2.25
N MET A 195 5.56 -13.80 -2.82
CA MET A 195 5.51 -13.59 -4.27
C MET A 195 6.47 -14.52 -5.00
N MET A 196 7.68 -14.74 -4.49
CA MET A 196 8.63 -15.71 -5.05
C MET A 196 8.01 -17.11 -5.12
N SER A 197 7.34 -17.56 -4.06
CA SER A 197 6.64 -18.86 -4.04
C SER A 197 5.50 -18.91 -5.06
N ARG A 198 4.63 -17.89 -5.09
CA ARG A 198 3.44 -17.87 -5.96
C ARG A 198 3.75 -17.67 -7.43
N ARG A 199 4.85 -16.98 -7.75
CA ARG A 199 5.25 -16.63 -9.11
C ARG A 199 6.51 -17.37 -9.56
N ALA A 200 6.81 -18.53 -8.95
CA ALA A 200 8.01 -19.31 -9.25
C ALA A 200 8.15 -19.66 -10.74
N SER A 201 7.04 -19.95 -11.43
CA SER A 201 6.99 -20.22 -12.87
C SER A 201 6.94 -18.96 -13.76
N ASN A 202 6.79 -17.77 -13.17
CA ASN A 202 6.72 -16.53 -13.92
C ASN A 202 8.14 -16.03 -14.28
N ARG A 203 8.21 -15.06 -15.19
CA ARG A 203 9.46 -14.41 -15.61
C ARG A 203 10.11 -13.61 -14.48
N TYR A 204 9.30 -13.05 -13.57
CA TYR A 204 9.71 -12.27 -12.41
C TYR A 204 8.81 -12.54 -11.21
N ASP A 205 9.28 -12.20 -10.02
CA ASP A 205 8.57 -12.40 -8.77
C ASP A 205 7.80 -11.14 -8.34
N VAL A 206 8.42 -9.97 -8.51
CA VAL A 206 7.86 -8.67 -8.16
C VAL A 206 8.18 -7.61 -9.21
N VAL A 207 7.42 -6.52 -9.22
CA VAL A 207 7.72 -5.31 -9.99
C VAL A 207 8.21 -4.20 -9.04
N ASP A 208 9.01 -3.29 -9.57
CA ASP A 208 9.66 -2.19 -8.85
C ASP A 208 8.77 -0.96 -8.59
N THR A 209 7.45 -1.13 -8.68
CA THR A 209 6.45 -0.06 -8.54
C THR A 209 5.47 -0.36 -7.40
N THR A 210 4.56 0.58 -7.12
CA THR A 210 3.48 0.42 -6.14
C THR A 210 2.51 -0.74 -6.43
N SER A 211 2.64 -1.42 -7.57
CA SER A 211 1.88 -2.65 -7.85
C SER A 211 2.37 -3.84 -7.02
N ASP A 212 3.64 -3.84 -6.60
CA ASP A 212 4.21 -4.73 -5.59
C ASP A 212 4.93 -3.89 -4.52
N GLN A 213 6.21 -3.55 -4.71
CA GLN A 213 6.99 -2.73 -3.76
C GLN A 213 7.90 -1.76 -4.51
N VAL A 214 7.96 -0.50 -4.08
CA VAL A 214 8.84 0.48 -4.71
C VAL A 214 10.30 0.09 -4.49
N TYR A 215 11.03 -0.16 -5.59
CA TYR A 215 12.45 -0.50 -5.57
C TYR A 215 13.22 0.34 -6.57
N ARG A 216 14.30 1.00 -6.14
CA ARG A 216 15.07 1.94 -6.96
C ARG A 216 16.57 1.79 -6.78
N GLY A 217 17.04 0.54 -6.68
CA GLY A 217 18.42 0.26 -6.32
C GLY A 217 18.68 0.57 -4.84
N THR A 218 19.93 0.50 -4.42
CA THR A 218 20.34 0.67 -3.01
C THR A 218 20.82 2.11 -2.78
N PRO A 219 20.03 2.97 -2.11
CA PRO A 219 20.46 4.32 -1.78
C PRO A 219 21.50 4.30 -0.65
N SER A 220 22.41 5.28 -0.68
CA SER A 220 23.37 5.50 0.41
C SER A 220 22.73 6.24 1.59
N GLY A 221 23.39 6.23 2.75
CA GLY A 221 23.01 7.05 3.91
C GLY A 221 21.81 6.55 4.72
N ASN A 222 21.40 5.27 4.57
CA ASN A 222 20.23 4.69 5.22
C ASN A 222 20.56 3.75 6.38
N ALA A 223 21.44 4.19 7.29
CA ALA A 223 21.98 3.34 8.37
C ALA A 223 20.92 2.72 9.29
N ASN A 224 19.84 3.46 9.62
CA ASN A 224 18.76 2.93 10.45
C ASN A 224 17.98 1.81 9.72
N CYS A 225 17.71 2.00 8.43
CA CYS A 225 17.08 0.98 7.59
C CYS A 225 17.96 -0.27 7.50
N VAL A 226 19.26 -0.11 7.28
CA VAL A 226 20.24 -1.22 7.26
C VAL A 226 20.22 -1.96 8.59
N THR A 227 20.34 -1.24 9.71
CA THR A 227 20.27 -1.83 11.07
C THR A 227 18.98 -2.62 11.29
N ALA A 228 17.84 -2.09 10.85
CA ALA A 228 16.54 -2.74 11.00
C ALA A 228 16.44 -4.03 10.16
N ILE A 229 16.90 -3.99 8.91
CA ILE A 229 16.91 -5.15 8.00
C ILE A 229 17.84 -6.24 8.57
N ASP A 230 19.06 -5.88 8.95
CA ASP A 230 20.06 -6.84 9.46
C ASP A 230 19.64 -7.48 10.77
N SER A 231 19.08 -6.70 11.70
CA SER A 231 18.58 -7.23 12.99
C SER A 231 17.34 -8.13 12.86
N THR A 232 16.66 -8.09 11.72
CA THR A 232 15.50 -8.95 11.41
C THR A 232 15.77 -9.91 10.26
N ARG A 233 17.05 -10.10 9.91
CA ARG A 233 17.48 -10.93 8.78
C ARG A 233 16.80 -12.30 8.80
N GLY A 234 16.19 -12.68 7.69
CA GLY A 234 15.53 -13.97 7.51
C GLY A 234 14.19 -14.14 8.24
N ILE A 235 13.74 -13.18 9.07
CA ILE A 235 12.46 -13.30 9.77
C ILE A 235 11.31 -13.02 8.80
N VAL A 236 10.34 -13.96 8.70
CA VAL A 236 9.11 -13.86 7.93
C VAL A 236 7.91 -14.31 8.76
N LEU A 237 6.72 -13.91 8.37
CA LEU A 237 5.46 -14.26 9.02
C LEU A 237 4.79 -15.42 8.29
N GLN A 238 4.25 -16.37 9.06
CA GLN A 238 3.46 -17.48 8.56
C GLN A 238 2.15 -17.62 9.33
N TYR A 239 1.16 -18.20 8.67
CA TYR A 239 -0.09 -18.61 9.25
C TYR A 239 -0.47 -19.97 8.66
N GLY A 240 -0.68 -20.98 9.51
CA GLY A 240 -0.97 -22.35 9.06
C GLY A 240 0.13 -22.95 8.17
N GLY A 241 1.40 -22.57 8.35
CA GLY A 241 2.53 -23.06 7.55
C GLY A 241 2.75 -22.31 6.22
N GLU A 242 1.86 -21.37 5.87
CA GLU A 242 1.95 -20.59 4.64
C GLU A 242 2.45 -19.16 4.92
N TYR A 243 3.23 -18.58 4.01
CA TYR A 243 3.63 -17.17 4.11
C TYR A 243 2.41 -16.26 4.02
N VAL A 244 2.26 -15.34 4.97
CA VAL A 244 1.12 -14.42 5.00
C VAL A 244 1.25 -13.33 3.94
N MET A 245 0.11 -12.79 3.48
CA MET A 245 0.08 -11.58 2.70
C MET A 245 0.21 -10.39 3.65
N THR A 246 1.27 -9.63 3.53
CA THR A 246 1.57 -8.49 4.39
C THR A 246 1.34 -7.19 3.64
N TYR A 247 0.09 -6.75 3.54
CA TYR A 247 -0.20 -5.42 3.02
C TYR A 247 0.19 -4.35 4.03
N TYR A 248 0.66 -3.21 3.53
CA TYR A 248 0.95 -2.04 4.33
C TYR A 248 0.56 -0.77 3.57
N SER A 249 0.23 0.29 4.31
CA SER A 249 -0.16 1.58 3.77
C SER A 249 0.32 2.72 4.66
N ALA A 250 0.32 3.95 4.13
CA ALA A 250 0.71 5.14 4.89
C ALA A 250 -0.31 5.52 5.98
N SER A 251 -1.56 5.08 5.87
CA SER A 251 -2.64 5.35 6.81
C SER A 251 -3.77 4.35 6.59
N ASN A 252 -4.41 3.93 7.68
CA ASN A 252 -5.61 3.08 7.67
C ASN A 252 -6.86 3.84 8.16
N GLY A 253 -6.75 5.15 8.45
CA GLY A 253 -7.85 5.98 8.91
C GLY A 253 -8.24 5.78 10.37
N GLY A 254 -7.52 4.96 11.12
CA GLY A 254 -7.77 4.65 12.52
C GLY A 254 -8.40 3.29 12.77
N GLN A 255 -8.52 2.45 11.73
CA GLN A 255 -8.99 1.06 11.87
C GLN A 255 -8.48 0.21 10.70
N THR A 256 -7.93 -0.98 10.99
CA THR A 256 -7.52 -1.94 9.96
C THR A 256 -8.72 -2.62 9.32
N GLU A 257 -8.55 -3.13 8.12
CA GLU A 257 -9.57 -3.91 7.41
C GLU A 257 -9.45 -5.40 7.71
N SER A 258 -10.59 -6.13 7.64
CA SER A 258 -10.61 -7.59 7.80
C SER A 258 -10.76 -8.30 6.46
N ALA A 259 -10.24 -9.52 6.37
CA ALA A 259 -10.75 -10.47 5.40
C ALA A 259 -12.10 -11.04 5.90
N PRO A 260 -13.03 -11.33 5.02
CA PRO A 260 -12.96 -11.40 3.56
C PRO A 260 -13.39 -10.11 2.83
N HIS A 261 -13.23 -8.96 3.43
CA HIS A 261 -13.93 -7.74 3.02
C HIS A 261 -13.20 -6.89 1.98
N GLY A 262 -12.16 -7.41 1.33
CA GLY A 262 -11.67 -6.78 0.13
C GLY A 262 -10.21 -6.38 0.13
N VAL A 263 -9.41 -6.86 1.06
CA VAL A 263 -7.96 -6.70 0.98
C VAL A 263 -7.43 -7.71 -0.05
N GLY A 264 -7.29 -7.27 -1.28
CA GLY A 264 -6.87 -8.13 -2.38
C GLY A 264 -7.97 -9.11 -2.81
N SER A 265 -7.58 -10.17 -3.53
CA SER A 265 -8.49 -11.17 -4.11
C SER A 265 -8.71 -12.41 -3.21
N GLY A 266 -8.22 -12.40 -1.97
CA GLY A 266 -8.22 -13.57 -1.09
C GLY A 266 -8.87 -13.32 0.26
N ALA A 267 -9.55 -14.34 0.80
CA ALA A 267 -9.98 -14.37 2.18
C ALA A 267 -8.81 -14.82 3.07
N TYR A 268 -8.31 -13.90 3.90
CA TYR A 268 -7.18 -14.18 4.79
C TYR A 268 -7.64 -14.10 6.25
N ALA A 269 -7.81 -15.26 6.90
CA ALA A 269 -8.31 -15.35 8.27
C ALA A 269 -7.47 -14.60 9.32
N TYR A 270 -6.21 -14.27 9.00
CA TYR A 270 -5.33 -13.50 9.87
C TYR A 270 -5.51 -11.98 9.76
N PHE A 271 -6.25 -11.46 8.79
CA PHE A 271 -6.65 -10.07 8.78
C PHE A 271 -7.88 -9.88 9.66
N THR A 272 -7.75 -9.02 10.64
CA THR A 272 -8.82 -8.71 11.59
C THR A 272 -9.00 -7.21 11.70
N VAL A 273 -10.24 -6.78 11.98
CA VAL A 273 -10.51 -5.39 12.28
C VAL A 273 -9.91 -5.07 13.65
N LYS A 274 -9.03 -4.06 13.69
CA LYS A 274 -8.46 -3.50 14.91
C LYS A 274 -8.44 -1.98 14.85
N ASP A 275 -8.77 -1.35 15.96
CA ASP A 275 -8.61 0.09 16.10
C ASP A 275 -7.12 0.47 16.14
N ASP A 276 -6.79 1.53 15.42
CA ASP A 276 -5.49 2.16 15.41
C ASP A 276 -5.62 3.64 15.82
N PRO A 277 -5.65 3.92 17.13
CA PRO A 277 -5.80 5.28 17.62
C PRO A 277 -4.63 6.18 17.27
N PHE A 278 -3.46 5.61 16.93
CA PHE A 278 -2.28 6.39 16.56
C PHE A 278 -2.44 7.04 15.18
N ASP A 279 -3.21 6.43 14.28
CA ASP A 279 -3.44 6.99 12.94
C ASP A 279 -4.28 8.28 12.97
N TYR A 280 -5.02 8.56 14.03
CA TYR A 280 -5.74 9.83 14.20
C TYR A 280 -4.81 11.04 14.28
N GLY A 281 -3.61 10.88 14.82
CA GLY A 281 -2.55 11.88 14.87
C GLY A 281 -1.59 11.85 13.66
N ASN A 282 -1.79 10.95 12.70
CA ASN A 282 -0.91 10.80 11.55
C ASN A 282 -1.11 11.95 10.54
N PRO A 283 -0.12 12.86 10.38
CA PRO A 283 -0.26 13.97 9.44
C PRO A 283 -0.29 13.55 7.97
N GLY A 284 0.11 12.31 7.66
CA GLY A 284 0.00 11.70 6.33
C GLY A 284 -1.39 11.10 6.06
N SER A 285 -2.27 11.03 7.07
CA SER A 285 -3.64 10.54 6.90
C SER A 285 -4.48 11.57 6.14
N THR A 286 -5.12 11.13 5.08
CA THR A 286 -6.08 12.00 4.37
C THR A 286 -7.36 12.10 5.17
N VAL A 287 -7.68 13.31 5.61
CA VAL A 287 -8.91 13.62 6.33
C VAL A 287 -9.67 14.71 5.61
N LYS A 288 -10.93 14.45 5.27
CA LYS A 288 -11.86 15.47 4.79
C LYS A 288 -12.83 15.83 5.91
N LYS A 289 -13.13 17.11 6.02
CA LYS A 289 -14.04 17.64 7.04
C LYS A 289 -15.09 18.55 6.42
N LYS A 290 -16.31 18.47 6.94
CA LYS A 290 -17.40 19.37 6.58
C LYS A 290 -18.22 19.70 7.81
N THR A 291 -18.41 20.99 8.08
CA THR A 291 -19.30 21.46 9.14
C THR A 291 -20.73 21.56 8.63
N VAL A 292 -21.67 21.05 9.40
CA VAL A 292 -23.11 21.27 9.24
C VAL A 292 -23.56 22.03 10.49
N TYR A 293 -24.08 23.23 10.31
CA TYR A 293 -24.47 24.10 11.42
C TYR A 293 -25.82 23.67 12.01
N LYS A 294 -26.00 23.89 13.34
CA LYS A 294 -27.25 23.58 14.03
C LYS A 294 -28.42 24.35 13.47
N ASP A 295 -28.24 25.62 13.10
CA ASP A 295 -29.24 26.40 12.36
C ASP A 295 -29.23 26.00 10.89
N LEU A 296 -30.20 25.19 10.48
CA LEU A 296 -30.31 24.68 9.13
C LEU A 296 -30.79 25.75 8.12
N THR A 297 -31.25 26.91 8.61
CA THR A 297 -31.63 28.05 7.74
C THR A 297 -30.42 28.89 7.34
N ALA A 298 -29.28 28.71 7.97
CA ALA A 298 -28.06 29.44 7.70
C ALA A 298 -27.53 29.14 6.28
N ALA A 299 -27.25 30.20 5.51
CA ALA A 299 -26.74 30.10 4.14
C ALA A 299 -25.37 29.40 4.03
N SER A 300 -24.66 29.26 5.14
CA SER A 300 -23.37 28.53 5.23
C SER A 300 -23.52 27.01 5.15
N ASN A 301 -24.72 26.47 5.34
CA ASN A 301 -24.99 25.04 5.14
C ASN A 301 -24.98 24.67 3.65
N PRO A 302 -24.51 23.47 3.28
CA PRO A 302 -24.58 22.99 1.90
C PRO A 302 -26.05 22.91 1.43
N SER A 303 -26.41 23.71 0.43
CA SER A 303 -27.79 23.77 -0.07
C SER A 303 -28.34 22.42 -0.54
N GLY A 304 -27.47 21.56 -1.12
CA GLY A 304 -27.81 20.20 -1.50
C GLY A 304 -28.22 19.32 -0.31
N LEU A 305 -27.50 19.45 0.82
CA LEU A 305 -27.84 18.74 2.05
C LEU A 305 -29.19 19.20 2.61
N ILE A 306 -29.40 20.51 2.72
CA ILE A 306 -30.67 21.05 3.21
C ILE A 306 -31.85 20.57 2.35
N SER A 307 -31.68 20.59 1.03
CA SER A 307 -32.69 20.07 0.10
C SER A 307 -32.95 18.58 0.28
N LEU A 308 -31.90 17.79 0.49
CA LEU A 308 -32.02 16.34 0.76
C LEU A 308 -32.77 16.08 2.07
N LEU A 309 -32.35 16.73 3.16
CA LEU A 309 -32.99 16.59 4.47
C LEU A 309 -34.47 17.01 4.43
N GLY A 310 -34.80 18.11 3.71
CA GLY A 310 -36.18 18.56 3.53
C GLY A 310 -37.04 17.53 2.79
N ARG A 311 -36.56 16.98 1.68
CA ARG A 311 -37.31 15.94 0.94
C ARG A 311 -37.52 14.67 1.77
N LYS A 312 -36.49 14.22 2.48
CA LYS A 312 -36.58 13.02 3.31
C LYS A 312 -37.49 13.26 4.53
N ALA A 313 -37.40 14.42 5.18
CA ALA A 313 -38.32 14.79 6.26
C ALA A 313 -39.79 14.85 5.77
N ALA A 314 -40.03 15.43 4.62
CA ALA A 314 -41.35 15.50 4.00
C ALA A 314 -41.89 14.08 3.76
N ALA A 315 -41.09 13.19 3.21
CA ALA A 315 -41.46 11.79 2.97
C ALA A 315 -41.74 11.04 4.28
N GLN A 316 -40.88 11.21 5.29
CA GLN A 316 -41.03 10.57 6.60
C GLN A 316 -42.30 11.03 7.33
N MET A 317 -42.65 12.30 7.19
CA MET A 317 -43.81 12.89 7.82
C MET A 317 -45.11 12.72 6.99
N GLY A 318 -45.01 12.21 5.77
CA GLY A 318 -46.16 12.11 4.84
C GLY A 318 -46.74 13.45 4.44
N GLN A 319 -45.93 14.53 4.42
CA GLN A 319 -46.38 15.92 4.16
C GLN A 319 -45.53 16.56 3.07
N SER A 320 -46.09 17.55 2.36
CA SER A 320 -45.35 18.41 1.46
C SER A 320 -45.02 19.74 2.11
N GLY A 321 -44.04 20.49 1.53
CA GLY A 321 -43.70 21.83 2.00
C GLY A 321 -42.96 21.83 3.37
N VAL A 322 -42.26 20.75 3.70
CA VAL A 322 -41.51 20.65 4.93
C VAL A 322 -40.14 21.31 4.75
N THR A 323 -39.76 22.17 5.70
CA THR A 323 -38.49 22.91 5.70
C THR A 323 -37.67 22.58 6.96
N PRO A 324 -36.45 22.09 6.83
CA PRO A 324 -35.54 21.90 7.97
C PRO A 324 -35.22 23.26 8.65
N VAL A 325 -35.24 23.29 9.98
CA VAL A 325 -35.01 24.52 10.78
C VAL A 325 -33.79 24.39 11.66
N SER A 326 -33.68 23.34 12.45
CA SER A 326 -32.54 23.14 13.34
C SER A 326 -32.16 21.67 13.45
N LEU A 327 -30.87 21.41 13.67
CA LEU A 327 -30.26 20.10 13.80
C LEU A 327 -29.93 19.83 15.25
N GLN A 328 -30.42 18.71 15.78
CA GLN A 328 -30.21 18.29 17.16
C GLN A 328 -29.05 17.30 17.29
N SER A 329 -29.02 16.30 16.42
CA SER A 329 -27.95 15.30 16.42
C SER A 329 -27.63 14.79 15.02
N VAL A 330 -26.39 14.27 14.87
CA VAL A 330 -25.94 13.58 13.66
C VAL A 330 -25.20 12.31 14.11
N THR A 331 -25.68 11.14 13.69
CA THR A 331 -25.16 9.86 14.17
C THR A 331 -24.89 8.90 13.01
N PRO A 332 -23.63 8.54 12.73
CA PRO A 332 -23.31 7.49 11.79
C PRO A 332 -23.65 6.12 12.39
N HIS A 333 -24.24 5.25 11.58
CA HIS A 333 -24.66 3.92 12.02
C HIS A 333 -24.66 2.92 10.85
N THR A 334 -25.12 1.69 11.11
CA THR A 334 -25.18 0.58 10.16
C THR A 334 -23.80 0.29 9.56
N PRO A 335 -22.91 -0.35 10.33
CA PRO A 335 -21.61 -0.73 9.82
C PRO A 335 -21.76 -1.70 8.62
N LYS A 336 -20.92 -1.54 7.62
CA LYS A 336 -20.93 -2.41 6.41
C LYS A 336 -20.52 -3.83 6.75
N TYR A 337 -19.71 -4.01 7.79
CA TYR A 337 -19.19 -5.29 8.25
C TYR A 337 -19.51 -5.50 9.73
N GLU A 338 -19.36 -6.72 10.21
CA GLU A 338 -19.62 -7.09 11.60
C GLU A 338 -18.73 -6.29 12.59
N ALA A 339 -19.19 -6.21 13.82
CA ALA A 339 -18.43 -5.58 14.90
C ALA A 339 -17.00 -6.21 15.01
N PRO A 340 -15.96 -5.44 15.28
CA PRO A 340 -15.95 -4.03 15.70
C PRO A 340 -15.82 -3.00 14.55
N SER A 341 -16.22 -3.33 13.31
CA SER A 341 -16.12 -2.41 12.17
C SER A 341 -16.88 -1.11 12.40
N ARG A 342 -16.20 0.02 12.14
CA ARG A 342 -16.77 1.37 12.14
C ARG A 342 -16.95 1.94 10.73
N LEU A 343 -16.91 1.10 9.71
CA LEU A 343 -17.21 1.51 8.34
C LEU A 343 -18.72 1.65 8.18
N TYR A 344 -19.26 2.76 8.69
CA TYR A 344 -20.69 3.05 8.63
C TYR A 344 -21.16 3.37 7.22
N THR A 345 -22.36 2.91 6.88
CA THR A 345 -22.98 3.14 5.57
C THR A 345 -24.12 4.14 5.62
N LYS A 346 -24.66 4.41 6.81
CA LYS A 346 -25.79 5.30 7.03
C LYS A 346 -25.48 6.35 8.09
N MET A 347 -26.21 7.47 8.01
CA MET A 347 -26.11 8.58 8.94
C MET A 347 -27.50 9.15 9.22
N ASP A 348 -27.86 9.18 10.48
CA ASP A 348 -29.10 9.82 10.94
C ASP A 348 -28.88 11.29 11.26
N PHE A 349 -29.85 12.10 10.84
CA PHE A 349 -29.96 13.51 11.19
C PHE A 349 -31.27 13.68 11.96
N GLU A 350 -31.19 13.92 13.25
CA GLU A 350 -32.36 14.34 14.05
C GLU A 350 -32.50 15.84 13.92
N LEU A 351 -33.61 16.29 13.39
CA LEU A 351 -33.83 17.70 13.09
C LEU A 351 -35.26 18.16 13.44
N THR A 352 -35.40 19.43 13.75
CA THR A 352 -36.69 20.08 13.77
C THR A 352 -37.00 20.62 12.39
N ALA A 353 -38.18 20.29 11.89
CA ALA A 353 -38.68 20.76 10.61
C ALA A 353 -39.97 21.57 10.81
N ARG A 354 -40.16 22.56 9.95
CA ARG A 354 -41.39 23.34 9.84
C ARG A 354 -42.28 22.75 8.79
N THR A 355 -43.53 22.46 9.15
CA THR A 355 -44.56 21.99 8.19
C THR A 355 -45.14 23.14 7.39
N ALA A 356 -45.89 22.82 6.33
CA ALA A 356 -46.62 23.84 5.53
C ALA A 356 -47.65 24.64 6.39
N SER A 357 -48.20 24.05 7.47
CA SER A 357 -49.07 24.72 8.42
C SER A 357 -48.33 25.64 9.40
N GLY A 358 -46.98 25.65 9.37
CA GLY A 358 -46.14 26.46 10.27
C GLY A 358 -45.76 25.77 11.57
N SER A 359 -46.30 24.58 11.88
CA SER A 359 -45.93 23.84 13.09
C SER A 359 -44.53 23.26 13.01
N LEU A 360 -43.85 23.19 14.17
CA LEU A 360 -42.53 22.59 14.29
C LEU A 360 -42.68 21.15 14.79
N GLN A 361 -41.95 20.24 14.12
CA GLN A 361 -41.94 18.83 14.50
C GLN A 361 -40.49 18.28 14.42
N THR A 362 -40.16 17.39 15.37
CA THR A 362 -38.87 16.69 15.33
C THR A 362 -39.02 15.43 14.50
N VAL A 363 -38.05 15.17 13.60
CA VAL A 363 -38.00 14.02 12.74
C VAL A 363 -36.55 13.54 12.60
N THR A 364 -36.37 12.22 12.55
CA THR A 364 -35.05 11.60 12.23
C THR A 364 -35.02 11.20 10.75
N VAL A 365 -34.06 11.70 10.03
CA VAL A 365 -33.88 11.47 8.60
C VAL A 365 -32.62 10.64 8.42
N THR A 366 -32.74 9.45 7.82
CA THR A 366 -31.60 8.60 7.48
C THR A 366 -31.10 8.91 6.07
N CYS A 367 -29.80 9.16 5.93
CA CYS A 367 -29.11 9.33 4.66
C CYS A 367 -28.10 8.20 4.45
N ASP A 368 -27.93 7.79 3.18
CA ASP A 368 -26.85 6.88 2.81
C ASP A 368 -25.56 7.67 2.63
N ILE A 369 -24.48 7.21 3.31
CA ILE A 369 -23.21 7.93 3.32
C ILE A 369 -22.60 7.97 1.91
N PHE A 370 -22.48 6.81 1.25
CA PHE A 370 -21.70 6.70 0.02
C PHE A 370 -22.45 7.08 -1.24
N SER A 371 -23.78 6.92 -1.26
CA SER A 371 -24.60 7.27 -2.43
C SER A 371 -25.20 8.67 -2.38
N GLU A 372 -25.42 9.23 -1.17
CA GLU A 372 -26.08 10.52 -1.01
C GLU A 372 -25.15 11.61 -0.46
N LEU A 373 -24.40 11.33 0.63
CA LEU A 373 -23.67 12.37 1.36
C LEU A 373 -22.26 12.62 0.81
N GLU A 374 -21.53 11.57 0.48
CA GLU A 374 -20.11 11.63 0.16
C GLU A 374 -19.79 12.61 -0.97
N SER A 375 -20.42 12.42 -2.12
CA SER A 375 -20.23 13.28 -3.30
C SER A 375 -20.79 14.68 -3.08
N MET A 376 -22.00 14.77 -2.48
CA MET A 376 -22.68 16.03 -2.21
C MET A 376 -21.88 16.95 -1.29
N LEU A 377 -21.21 16.40 -0.30
CA LEU A 377 -20.38 17.14 0.66
C LEU A 377 -18.93 17.29 0.20
N GLY A 378 -18.54 16.69 -0.93
CA GLY A 378 -17.17 16.70 -1.44
C GLY A 378 -16.19 15.91 -0.56
N MET A 379 -16.67 14.86 0.11
CA MET A 379 -15.93 14.13 1.14
C MET A 379 -15.33 12.80 0.64
N SER A 380 -15.50 12.44 -0.62
CA SER A 380 -14.87 11.26 -1.19
C SER A 380 -13.34 11.36 -1.16
N ILE A 381 -12.67 10.33 -0.62
CA ILE A 381 -11.21 10.24 -0.55
C ILE A 381 -10.70 9.26 -1.61
N GLN A 382 -11.41 8.16 -1.82
CA GLN A 382 -11.03 7.13 -2.79
C GLN A 382 -12.26 6.52 -3.48
N SER A 383 -12.03 5.91 -4.62
CA SER A 383 -13.11 5.30 -5.44
C SER A 383 -13.74 4.06 -4.79
N ALA A 384 -13.05 3.42 -3.85
CA ALA A 384 -13.52 2.21 -3.18
C ALA A 384 -14.70 2.44 -2.22
N LYS A 385 -15.02 3.71 -1.88
CA LYS A 385 -16.11 4.08 -0.97
C LYS A 385 -16.04 3.31 0.35
N ASN A 386 -14.90 3.44 1.01
CA ASN A 386 -14.62 2.79 2.29
C ASN A 386 -13.96 3.76 3.28
N GLU A 387 -14.41 4.99 3.33
CA GLU A 387 -14.01 5.98 4.31
C GLU A 387 -14.68 5.70 5.66
N LEU A 388 -13.91 5.80 6.75
CA LEU A 388 -14.45 5.84 8.10
C LEU A 388 -15.03 7.23 8.37
N TRP A 389 -16.33 7.26 8.63
CA TRP A 389 -17.02 8.49 8.99
C TRP A 389 -17.20 8.62 10.49
N SER A 390 -16.90 9.80 10.99
CA SER A 390 -17.15 10.19 12.37
C SER A 390 -17.77 11.57 12.43
N VAL A 391 -18.44 11.86 13.53
CA VAL A 391 -19.09 13.13 13.79
C VAL A 391 -18.62 13.64 15.14
N GLU A 392 -18.24 14.90 15.19
CA GLU A 392 -17.88 15.62 16.39
C GLU A 392 -18.84 16.80 16.57
N GLU A 393 -19.53 16.87 17.69
CA GLU A 393 -20.38 18.02 18.02
C GLU A 393 -19.50 19.21 18.41
N THR A 394 -19.83 20.38 17.89
CA THR A 394 -19.18 21.66 18.21
C THR A 394 -20.22 22.66 18.75
N ALA A 395 -19.77 23.79 19.25
CA ALA A 395 -20.68 24.82 19.76
C ALA A 395 -21.71 25.28 18.70
N SER A 396 -21.33 25.36 17.41
CA SER A 396 -22.18 25.89 16.33
C SER A 396 -22.79 24.82 15.44
N GLY A 397 -22.37 23.55 15.53
CA GLY A 397 -22.81 22.52 14.61
C GLY A 397 -22.15 21.18 14.83
N PHE A 398 -22.10 20.41 13.76
CA PHE A 398 -21.50 19.08 13.71
C PHE A 398 -20.40 19.05 12.67
N SER A 399 -19.20 18.64 13.05
CA SER A 399 -18.07 18.40 12.17
C SER A 399 -18.10 16.96 11.70
N LEU A 400 -18.50 16.74 10.45
CA LEU A 400 -18.45 15.45 9.80
C LEU A 400 -17.02 15.23 9.30
N GLN A 401 -16.44 14.10 9.59
CA GLN A 401 -15.08 13.76 9.20
C GLN A 401 -15.09 12.42 8.45
N ALA A 402 -14.42 12.37 7.29
CA ALA A 402 -14.16 11.17 6.55
C ALA A 402 -12.63 10.89 6.54
N ARG A 403 -12.25 9.65 6.84
CA ARG A 403 -10.87 9.17 6.86
C ARG A 403 -10.76 7.92 5.99
N ARG A 404 -9.63 7.73 5.34
CA ARG A 404 -9.38 6.50 4.58
C ARG A 404 -9.41 5.29 5.53
N TYR A 405 -10.12 4.24 5.14
CA TYR A 405 -10.14 2.93 5.79
C TYR A 405 -9.22 1.94 5.07
N GLY A 406 -8.49 1.07 5.79
CA GLY A 406 -7.71 0.02 5.13
C GLY A 406 -6.46 -0.47 5.85
#